data_aafb7c82a32ffe0cc8e109816036fbb2
#
_entry.id   aafb7c82a32ffe0cc8e109816036fbb2
#
_cell.length_a   1.000
_cell.length_b   1.000
_cell.length_c   1.000
_cell.angle_alpha   90.00
_cell.angle_beta   90.00
_cell.angle_gamma   90.00
#
_symmetry.space_group_name_H-M   'P 1'
#
loop_
_entity.id
_entity.type
_entity.pdbx_description
1 polymer ?
#
loop_
_entity_poly.entity_id
_entity_poly.type
_entity_poly.pdbx_seq_one_letter_code
_entity_poly.pdbx_strand_id
1 'polypeptide(L)'
;MSAWPVTVQAPPSVPEVLGRCRELVLPALQEAVGGLHPWVAEMAAYSFGWCEVGGAPAAAPGGKGVRQALAVLGAEAAGADGRAGVPAAVAVELVHAFSLLHDDIMDGDGTRRRRPAVWKAYGTGPAVLAGDALFALAVETLARAPQGPGAVRLLSAALADLVRGQADDLLFATRPPAGPERVTPEEYRAMAEGKTGALLGCAVALGAALGGAPEGVVGALERAGRQLGVAFQLVDDVLGIWGDPAVTGKPAGGDLRERKMTYPVLAALSSPVARGLPELLGRPERAEEAAALIEAAGGRTAALAQARRHTEAARGTLAQAPLAPRAAGELRTLLDHLAGREL
;
A
#
# COMPACT_ATOMS: atom_id res chain seq x y z
N MET A 1 -19.06 16.28 47.29
CA MET A 1 -19.08 16.21 45.82
C MET A 1 -18.13 15.13 45.39
N SER A 2 -18.64 13.97 45.05
CA SER A 2 -17.79 12.78 44.64
C SER A 2 -17.45 12.94 43.18
N ALA A 3 -16.17 13.11 42.90
CA ALA A 3 -15.63 13.10 41.51
C ALA A 3 -15.68 11.65 40.99
N TRP A 4 -16.48 11.45 39.94
CA TRP A 4 -16.46 10.19 39.20
C TRP A 4 -15.07 9.98 38.58
N PRO A 5 -14.46 8.79 38.69
CA PRO A 5 -13.21 8.51 38.01
C PRO A 5 -13.44 8.55 36.51
N VAL A 6 -12.81 9.50 35.83
CA VAL A 6 -12.70 9.49 34.36
C VAL A 6 -11.82 8.30 34.01
N THR A 7 -12.45 7.21 33.62
CA THR A 7 -11.72 6.04 33.08
C THR A 7 -11.12 6.48 31.75
N VAL A 8 -9.84 6.81 31.75
CA VAL A 8 -9.08 7.00 30.50
C VAL A 8 -9.02 5.62 29.82
N GLN A 9 -9.88 5.39 28.85
CA GLN A 9 -9.79 4.18 28.04
C GLN A 9 -8.43 4.17 27.33
N ALA A 10 -7.73 3.04 27.40
CA ALA A 10 -6.52 2.85 26.62
C ALA A 10 -6.84 3.07 25.12
N PRO A 11 -5.90 3.63 24.33
CA PRO A 11 -6.13 3.80 22.93
C PRO A 11 -6.40 2.44 22.25
N PRO A 12 -7.30 2.36 21.27
CA PRO A 12 -7.64 1.11 20.62
C PRO A 12 -6.42 0.52 19.93
N SER A 13 -6.31 -0.80 19.96
CA SER A 13 -5.26 -1.55 19.25
C SER A 13 -5.44 -1.45 17.73
N VAL A 14 -4.37 -1.66 16.96
CA VAL A 14 -4.46 -1.64 15.49
C VAL A 14 -5.49 -2.62 14.94
N PRO A 15 -5.58 -3.90 15.40
CA PRO A 15 -6.64 -4.80 14.96
C PRO A 15 -8.05 -4.26 15.21
N GLU A 16 -8.29 -3.61 16.33
CA GLU A 16 -9.61 -3.00 16.64
C GLU A 16 -9.92 -1.84 15.69
N VAL A 17 -8.95 -0.96 15.42
CA VAL A 17 -9.12 0.15 14.46
C VAL A 17 -9.42 -0.39 13.06
N LEU A 18 -8.60 -1.35 12.58
CA LEU A 18 -8.80 -1.94 11.25
C LEU A 18 -10.14 -2.69 11.15
N GLY A 19 -10.53 -3.44 12.20
CA GLY A 19 -11.79 -4.16 12.29
C GLY A 19 -12.99 -3.21 12.19
N ARG A 20 -13.02 -2.15 13.00
CA ARG A 20 -14.06 -1.12 12.98
C ARG A 20 -14.20 -0.46 11.60
N CYS A 21 -13.08 -0.04 11.02
CA CYS A 21 -13.10 0.58 9.69
C CYS A 21 -13.59 -0.40 8.61
N ARG A 22 -13.19 -1.67 8.71
CA ARG A 22 -13.64 -2.70 7.77
C ARG A 22 -15.14 -2.97 7.86
N GLU A 23 -15.69 -3.09 9.06
CA GLU A 23 -17.13 -3.27 9.27
C GLU A 23 -17.95 -2.13 8.67
N LEU A 24 -17.42 -0.91 8.73
CA LEU A 24 -18.05 0.27 8.16
C LEU A 24 -18.03 0.28 6.62
N VAL A 25 -16.94 -0.19 6.01
CA VAL A 25 -16.68 -0.08 4.56
C VAL A 25 -17.17 -1.28 3.78
N LEU A 26 -17.06 -2.50 4.35
CA LEU A 26 -17.29 -3.76 3.63
C LEU A 26 -18.66 -3.85 2.95
N PRO A 27 -19.80 -3.45 3.60
CA PRO A 27 -21.09 -3.52 2.94
C PRO A 27 -21.17 -2.68 1.67
N ALA A 28 -20.67 -1.44 1.71
CA ALA A 28 -20.66 -0.55 0.55
C ALA A 28 -19.72 -1.04 -0.57
N LEU A 29 -18.58 -1.63 -0.21
CA LEU A 29 -17.65 -2.21 -1.18
C LEU A 29 -18.28 -3.45 -1.86
N GLN A 30 -18.97 -4.29 -1.11
CA GLN A 30 -19.68 -5.47 -1.64
C GLN A 30 -20.85 -5.06 -2.55
N GLU A 31 -21.62 -4.04 -2.16
CA GLU A 31 -22.70 -3.48 -2.97
C GLU A 31 -22.16 -2.93 -4.30
N ALA A 32 -21.08 -2.14 -4.26
CA ALA A 32 -20.46 -1.57 -5.45
C ALA A 32 -19.98 -2.67 -6.43
N VAL A 33 -19.26 -3.67 -5.92
CA VAL A 33 -18.78 -4.82 -6.72
C VAL A 33 -19.96 -5.63 -7.26
N GLY A 34 -21.00 -5.86 -6.46
CA GLY A 34 -22.21 -6.58 -6.87
C GLY A 34 -23.00 -5.91 -8.00
N GLY A 35 -22.81 -4.60 -8.22
CA GLY A 35 -23.39 -3.85 -9.33
C GLY A 35 -22.69 -4.05 -10.70
N LEU A 36 -21.54 -4.71 -10.73
CA LEU A 36 -20.82 -5.03 -11.96
C LEU A 36 -21.52 -6.16 -12.73
N HIS A 37 -21.12 -6.35 -14.02
CA HIS A 37 -21.50 -7.54 -14.76
C HIS A 37 -21.20 -8.81 -13.95
N PRO A 38 -22.09 -9.81 -13.82
CA PRO A 38 -21.94 -10.94 -12.90
C PRO A 38 -20.59 -11.65 -12.97
N TRP A 39 -20.08 -11.87 -14.16
CA TRP A 39 -18.77 -12.52 -14.36
C TRP A 39 -17.59 -11.64 -13.90
N VAL A 40 -17.68 -10.31 -14.11
CA VAL A 40 -16.67 -9.35 -13.64
C VAL A 40 -16.74 -9.22 -12.12
N ALA A 41 -17.94 -9.20 -11.55
CA ALA A 41 -18.18 -9.19 -10.11
C ALA A 41 -17.56 -10.43 -9.42
N GLU A 42 -17.66 -11.61 -10.03
CA GLU A 42 -17.02 -12.84 -9.52
C GLU A 42 -15.50 -12.69 -9.48
N MET A 43 -14.86 -12.22 -10.57
CA MET A 43 -13.41 -12.00 -10.61
C MET A 43 -12.95 -10.96 -9.58
N ALA A 44 -13.72 -9.87 -9.43
CA ALA A 44 -13.47 -8.87 -8.40
C ALA A 44 -13.61 -9.47 -6.99
N ALA A 45 -14.69 -10.19 -6.71
CA ALA A 45 -14.90 -10.88 -5.43
C ALA A 45 -13.79 -11.90 -5.13
N TYR A 46 -13.34 -12.64 -6.14
CA TYR A 46 -12.20 -13.55 -6.04
C TYR A 46 -10.93 -12.79 -5.66
N SER A 47 -10.65 -11.64 -6.28
CA SER A 47 -9.46 -10.82 -5.98
C SER A 47 -9.46 -10.29 -4.54
N PHE A 48 -10.63 -9.94 -4.01
CA PHE A 48 -10.82 -9.56 -2.61
C PHE A 48 -10.76 -10.76 -1.64
N GLY A 49 -10.78 -11.99 -2.14
CA GLY A 49 -10.79 -13.20 -1.32
C GLY A 49 -12.17 -13.50 -0.71
N TRP A 50 -13.26 -13.04 -1.33
CA TRP A 50 -14.63 -13.31 -0.86
C TRP A 50 -15.19 -14.61 -1.39
N CYS A 51 -14.70 -15.07 -2.55
CA CYS A 51 -15.14 -16.32 -3.15
C CYS A 51 -13.99 -17.09 -3.78
N GLU A 52 -14.24 -18.36 -4.12
CA GLU A 52 -13.43 -19.19 -4.99
C GLU A 52 -13.88 -19.02 -6.45
N VAL A 53 -13.14 -19.62 -7.41
CA VAL A 53 -13.58 -19.70 -8.82
C VAL A 53 -14.91 -20.42 -8.89
N GLY A 54 -15.88 -19.85 -9.58
CA GLY A 54 -17.26 -20.33 -9.62
C GLY A 54 -18.17 -19.76 -8.52
N GLY A 55 -17.68 -18.78 -7.74
CA GLY A 55 -18.51 -17.98 -6.83
C GLY A 55 -18.77 -18.58 -5.45
N ALA A 56 -18.25 -19.78 -5.14
CA ALA A 56 -18.40 -20.37 -3.80
C ALA A 56 -17.68 -19.51 -2.74
N PRO A 57 -18.27 -19.29 -1.54
CA PRO A 57 -17.62 -18.48 -0.50
C PRO A 57 -16.21 -18.98 -0.14
N ALA A 58 -15.24 -18.07 -0.04
CA ALA A 58 -13.88 -18.40 0.35
C ALA A 58 -13.75 -18.56 1.88
N ALA A 59 -12.88 -19.48 2.31
CA ALA A 59 -12.65 -19.77 3.73
C ALA A 59 -11.79 -18.71 4.45
N ALA A 60 -11.05 -17.86 3.72
CA ALA A 60 -10.12 -16.91 4.31
C ALA A 60 -10.46 -15.46 3.90
N PRO A 61 -10.52 -14.52 4.85
CA PRO A 61 -10.77 -13.13 4.54
C PRO A 61 -9.59 -12.49 3.79
N GLY A 62 -9.91 -11.53 2.93
CA GLY A 62 -8.95 -10.72 2.17
C GLY A 62 -8.04 -9.83 3.01
N GLY A 63 -7.34 -8.90 2.37
CA GLY A 63 -6.28 -8.07 2.93
C GLY A 63 -6.55 -7.34 4.26
N LYS A 64 -5.51 -6.73 4.82
CA LYS A 64 -5.53 -6.07 6.15
C LYS A 64 -6.39 -4.79 6.21
N GLY A 65 -6.83 -4.24 5.08
CA GLY A 65 -7.72 -3.07 5.03
C GLY A 65 -7.09 -1.74 5.46
N VAL A 66 -5.77 -1.59 5.31
CA VAL A 66 -5.06 -0.37 5.72
C VAL A 66 -5.55 0.87 4.97
N ARG A 67 -5.74 0.77 3.66
CA ARG A 67 -6.14 1.91 2.82
C ARG A 67 -7.56 2.38 3.16
N GLN A 68 -8.49 1.44 3.33
CA GLN A 68 -9.84 1.79 3.77
C GLN A 68 -9.84 2.42 5.16
N ALA A 69 -9.00 1.94 6.09
CA ALA A 69 -8.88 2.54 7.40
C ALA A 69 -8.32 3.97 7.34
N LEU A 70 -7.31 4.23 6.51
CA LEU A 70 -6.79 5.58 6.28
C LEU A 70 -7.86 6.54 5.75
N ALA A 71 -8.73 6.09 4.85
CA ALA A 71 -9.82 6.92 4.34
C ALA A 71 -10.87 7.23 5.42
N VAL A 72 -11.28 6.23 6.19
CA VAL A 72 -12.22 6.44 7.31
C VAL A 72 -11.62 7.38 8.36
N LEU A 73 -10.37 7.10 8.78
CA LEU A 73 -9.66 7.93 9.76
C LEU A 73 -9.39 9.35 9.24
N GLY A 74 -9.21 9.53 7.92
CA GLY A 74 -9.11 10.85 7.30
C GLY A 74 -10.35 11.69 7.52
N ALA A 75 -11.54 11.11 7.32
CA ALA A 75 -12.82 11.80 7.60
C ALA A 75 -12.99 12.08 9.10
N GLU A 76 -12.69 11.12 9.96
CA GLU A 76 -12.74 11.30 11.41
C GLU A 76 -11.72 12.35 11.90
N ALA A 77 -10.54 12.43 11.28
CA ALA A 77 -9.52 13.44 11.59
C ALA A 77 -9.98 14.87 11.22
N ALA A 78 -10.83 14.99 10.21
CA ALA A 78 -11.52 16.24 9.87
C ALA A 78 -12.63 16.61 10.83
N GLY A 79 -12.96 15.75 11.81
CA GLY A 79 -14.06 15.95 12.76
C GLY A 79 -15.42 15.45 12.27
N ALA A 80 -15.47 14.77 11.13
CA ALA A 80 -16.69 14.16 10.60
C ALA A 80 -16.94 12.76 11.16
N ASP A 81 -18.15 12.21 10.91
CA ASP A 81 -18.42 10.79 11.12
C ASP A 81 -17.61 9.95 10.09
N GLY A 82 -17.07 8.81 10.52
CA GLY A 82 -16.30 7.92 9.65
C GLY A 82 -17.05 7.47 8.38
N ARG A 83 -18.40 7.49 8.42
CA ARG A 83 -19.24 7.21 7.23
C ARG A 83 -18.99 8.17 6.08
N ALA A 84 -18.59 9.41 6.36
CA ALA A 84 -18.23 10.37 5.31
C ALA A 84 -17.02 9.89 4.49
N GLY A 85 -16.12 9.11 5.09
CA GLY A 85 -14.95 8.51 4.42
C GLY A 85 -15.24 7.23 3.63
N VAL A 86 -16.45 6.63 3.74
CA VAL A 86 -16.77 5.35 3.09
C VAL A 86 -16.62 5.40 1.56
N PRO A 87 -17.11 6.41 0.83
CA PRO A 87 -16.89 6.47 -0.63
C PRO A 87 -15.40 6.52 -1.00
N ALA A 88 -14.59 7.25 -0.23
CA ALA A 88 -13.13 7.28 -0.40
C ALA A 88 -12.50 5.91 -0.16
N ALA A 89 -12.92 5.23 0.92
CA ALA A 89 -12.44 3.90 1.29
C ALA A 89 -12.76 2.86 0.20
N VAL A 90 -13.98 2.87 -0.32
CA VAL A 90 -14.40 2.00 -1.43
C VAL A 90 -13.55 2.28 -2.67
N ALA A 91 -13.41 3.55 -3.07
CA ALA A 91 -12.67 3.91 -4.27
C ALA A 91 -11.19 3.50 -4.19
N VAL A 92 -10.52 3.73 -3.06
CA VAL A 92 -9.09 3.35 -2.92
C VAL A 92 -8.87 1.85 -2.83
N GLU A 93 -9.80 1.08 -2.27
CA GLU A 93 -9.74 -0.39 -2.28
C GLU A 93 -9.97 -0.94 -3.71
N LEU A 94 -10.89 -0.35 -4.47
CA LEU A 94 -11.10 -0.71 -5.89
C LEU A 94 -9.85 -0.42 -6.73
N VAL A 95 -9.24 0.76 -6.57
CA VAL A 95 -7.99 1.10 -7.25
C VAL A 95 -6.86 0.17 -6.82
N HIS A 96 -6.76 -0.15 -5.53
CA HIS A 96 -5.75 -1.09 -5.07
C HIS A 96 -5.94 -2.50 -5.68
N ALA A 97 -7.18 -2.98 -5.74
CA ALA A 97 -7.47 -4.27 -6.37
C ALA A 97 -7.14 -4.23 -7.88
N PHE A 98 -7.55 -3.17 -8.60
CA PHE A 98 -7.17 -2.91 -9.99
C PHE A 98 -5.66 -2.99 -10.19
N SER A 99 -4.88 -2.23 -9.39
CA SER A 99 -3.42 -2.21 -9.54
C SER A 99 -2.80 -3.58 -9.32
N LEU A 100 -3.27 -4.34 -8.32
CA LEU A 100 -2.78 -5.70 -8.07
C LEU A 100 -3.08 -6.69 -9.20
N LEU A 101 -4.27 -6.59 -9.84
CA LEU A 101 -4.61 -7.45 -10.97
C LEU A 101 -3.68 -7.22 -12.15
N HIS A 102 -3.37 -5.95 -12.44
CA HIS A 102 -2.48 -5.58 -13.54
C HIS A 102 -1.02 -5.84 -13.21
N ASP A 103 -0.57 -5.57 -11.97
CA ASP A 103 0.78 -5.88 -11.50
C ASP A 103 1.08 -7.38 -11.64
N ASP A 104 0.17 -8.27 -11.21
CA ASP A 104 0.34 -9.72 -11.32
C ASP A 104 0.57 -10.17 -12.77
N ILE A 105 -0.05 -9.49 -13.74
CA ILE A 105 0.14 -9.77 -15.17
C ILE A 105 1.50 -9.25 -15.65
N MET A 106 1.85 -8.02 -15.28
CA MET A 106 3.09 -7.36 -15.71
C MET A 106 4.33 -8.06 -15.13
N ASP A 107 4.24 -8.49 -13.87
CA ASP A 107 5.33 -9.17 -13.16
C ASP A 107 5.37 -10.68 -13.46
N GLY A 108 4.31 -11.24 -14.08
CA GLY A 108 4.17 -12.67 -14.33
C GLY A 108 3.89 -13.48 -13.06
N ASP A 109 3.43 -12.82 -11.98
CA ASP A 109 3.13 -13.42 -10.68
C ASP A 109 1.96 -14.39 -10.80
N GLY A 110 2.23 -15.71 -10.71
CA GLY A 110 1.22 -16.77 -10.84
C GLY A 110 0.35 -16.94 -9.60
N THR A 111 0.75 -16.38 -8.46
CA THR A 111 0.07 -16.56 -7.17
C THR A 111 0.00 -15.26 -6.39
N ARG A 112 -1.13 -15.03 -5.71
CA ARG A 112 -1.34 -13.92 -4.77
C ARG A 112 -2.02 -14.41 -3.52
N ARG A 113 -1.46 -14.10 -2.34
CA ARG A 113 -2.00 -14.53 -1.04
C ARG A 113 -2.24 -16.05 -0.96
N ARG A 114 -1.29 -16.86 -1.48
CA ARG A 114 -1.33 -18.33 -1.52
C ARG A 114 -2.46 -18.90 -2.40
N ARG A 115 -3.03 -18.10 -3.29
CA ARG A 115 -4.05 -18.51 -4.28
C ARG A 115 -3.54 -18.18 -5.69
N PRO A 116 -4.02 -18.85 -6.75
CA PRO A 116 -3.74 -18.43 -8.11
C PRO A 116 -4.09 -16.95 -8.31
N ALA A 117 -3.23 -16.18 -8.97
CA ALA A 117 -3.57 -14.82 -9.38
C ALA A 117 -4.78 -14.84 -10.33
N VAL A 118 -5.55 -13.74 -10.41
CA VAL A 118 -6.77 -13.69 -11.24
C VAL A 118 -6.49 -14.07 -12.68
N TRP A 119 -5.37 -13.61 -13.26
CA TRP A 119 -5.00 -13.94 -14.63
C TRP A 119 -4.66 -15.43 -14.84
N LYS A 120 -4.21 -16.13 -13.80
CA LYS A 120 -4.01 -17.60 -13.83
C LYS A 120 -5.32 -18.36 -13.71
N ALA A 121 -6.25 -17.84 -12.89
CA ALA A 121 -7.54 -18.48 -12.62
C ALA A 121 -8.54 -18.29 -13.77
N TYR A 122 -8.58 -17.11 -14.38
CA TYR A 122 -9.60 -16.72 -15.37
C TYR A 122 -9.03 -16.37 -16.76
N GLY A 123 -7.71 -16.23 -16.89
CA GLY A 123 -7.03 -15.80 -18.11
C GLY A 123 -6.65 -14.31 -18.09
N THR A 124 -5.68 -13.94 -18.93
CA THR A 124 -5.11 -12.58 -18.97
C THR A 124 -6.14 -11.54 -19.41
N GLY A 125 -6.88 -11.79 -20.51
CA GLY A 125 -7.90 -10.86 -20.99
C GLY A 125 -8.99 -10.54 -19.96
N PRO A 126 -9.61 -11.56 -19.32
CA PRO A 126 -10.56 -11.36 -18.23
C PRO A 126 -9.99 -10.58 -17.05
N ALA A 127 -8.73 -10.83 -16.64
CA ALA A 127 -8.10 -10.12 -15.53
C ALA A 127 -7.87 -8.62 -15.85
N VAL A 128 -7.45 -8.30 -17.09
CA VAL A 128 -7.36 -6.90 -17.56
C VAL A 128 -8.73 -6.23 -17.50
N LEU A 129 -9.76 -6.87 -18.07
CA LEU A 129 -11.13 -6.34 -18.06
C LEU A 129 -11.66 -6.11 -16.64
N ALA A 130 -11.39 -7.05 -15.72
CA ALA A 130 -11.78 -6.89 -14.32
C ALA A 130 -11.07 -5.69 -13.67
N GLY A 131 -9.79 -5.50 -13.94
CA GLY A 131 -9.04 -4.33 -13.47
C GLY A 131 -9.64 -3.02 -13.98
N ASP A 132 -9.91 -2.92 -15.29
CA ASP A 132 -10.51 -1.72 -15.91
C ASP A 132 -11.91 -1.42 -15.33
N ALA A 133 -12.70 -2.46 -15.08
CA ALA A 133 -14.01 -2.31 -14.45
C ALA A 133 -13.91 -1.80 -13.01
N LEU A 134 -12.96 -2.28 -12.22
CA LEU A 134 -12.70 -1.79 -10.85
C LEU A 134 -12.23 -0.33 -10.85
N PHE A 135 -11.37 0.04 -11.81
CA PHE A 135 -10.94 1.42 -11.99
C PHE A 135 -12.11 2.35 -12.33
N ALA A 136 -12.95 1.97 -13.31
CA ALA A 136 -14.13 2.74 -13.69
C ALA A 136 -15.12 2.90 -12.51
N LEU A 137 -15.34 1.82 -11.75
CA LEU A 137 -16.20 1.82 -10.57
C LEU A 137 -15.67 2.73 -9.46
N ALA A 138 -14.34 2.80 -9.27
CA ALA A 138 -13.72 3.71 -8.29
C ALA A 138 -14.00 5.18 -8.63
N VAL A 139 -13.85 5.55 -9.91
CA VAL A 139 -14.15 6.91 -10.39
C VAL A 139 -15.64 7.23 -10.22
N GLU A 140 -16.52 6.31 -10.60
CA GLU A 140 -17.98 6.45 -10.46
C GLU A 140 -18.39 6.63 -8.99
N THR A 141 -17.82 5.83 -8.08
CA THR A 141 -18.08 5.92 -6.63
C THR A 141 -17.78 7.31 -6.10
N LEU A 142 -16.64 7.90 -6.45
CA LEU A 142 -16.29 9.25 -6.02
C LEU A 142 -17.10 10.33 -6.74
N ALA A 143 -17.41 10.16 -8.02
CA ALA A 143 -18.20 11.13 -8.77
C ALA A 143 -19.61 11.31 -8.19
N ARG A 144 -20.18 10.27 -7.57
CA ARG A 144 -21.49 10.29 -6.90
C ARG A 144 -21.43 10.84 -5.46
N ALA A 145 -20.23 10.94 -4.87
CA ALA A 145 -20.10 11.45 -3.51
C ALA A 145 -20.35 12.97 -3.43
N PRO A 146 -20.77 13.49 -2.27
CA PRO A 146 -20.72 14.92 -2.03
C PRO A 146 -19.30 15.43 -2.34
N GLN A 147 -19.15 16.58 -3.00
CA GLN A 147 -17.83 17.10 -3.45
C GLN A 147 -17.12 16.24 -4.50
N GLY A 148 -17.88 15.39 -5.23
CA GLY A 148 -17.36 14.44 -6.21
C GLY A 148 -16.29 14.98 -7.17
N PRO A 149 -16.45 16.14 -7.83
CA PRO A 149 -15.44 16.69 -8.74
C PRO A 149 -14.06 16.94 -8.07
N GLY A 150 -14.03 17.36 -6.81
CA GLY A 150 -12.81 17.54 -6.02
C GLY A 150 -12.15 16.19 -5.69
N ALA A 151 -12.95 15.23 -5.25
CA ALA A 151 -12.50 13.88 -4.92
C ALA A 151 -11.94 13.15 -6.15
N VAL A 152 -12.59 13.25 -7.30
CA VAL A 152 -12.10 12.66 -8.57
C VAL A 152 -10.78 13.28 -8.99
N ARG A 153 -10.58 14.61 -8.82
CA ARG A 153 -9.28 15.23 -9.12
C ARG A 153 -8.15 14.70 -8.23
N LEU A 154 -8.41 14.54 -6.92
CA LEU A 154 -7.43 13.94 -5.99
C LEU A 154 -7.07 12.51 -6.41
N LEU A 155 -8.07 11.68 -6.72
CA LEU A 155 -7.84 10.33 -7.20
C LEU A 155 -7.04 10.32 -8.50
N SER A 156 -7.41 11.15 -9.48
CA SER A 156 -6.73 11.22 -10.79
C SER A 156 -5.26 11.62 -10.66
N ALA A 157 -4.93 12.55 -9.77
CA ALA A 157 -3.54 12.92 -9.49
C ALA A 157 -2.75 11.74 -8.89
N ALA A 158 -3.32 11.05 -7.91
CA ALA A 158 -2.70 9.88 -7.30
C ALA A 158 -2.53 8.72 -8.29
N LEU A 159 -3.49 8.51 -9.19
CA LEU A 159 -3.39 7.50 -10.25
C LEU A 159 -2.29 7.83 -11.25
N ALA A 160 -2.13 9.09 -11.64
CA ALA A 160 -1.04 9.51 -12.52
C ALA A 160 0.33 9.24 -11.88
N ASP A 161 0.47 9.50 -10.57
CA ASP A 161 1.68 9.19 -9.81
C ASP A 161 1.89 7.68 -9.69
N LEU A 162 0.83 6.90 -9.40
CA LEU A 162 0.89 5.44 -9.30
C LEU A 162 1.36 4.82 -10.62
N VAL A 163 0.79 5.24 -11.75
CA VAL A 163 1.19 4.75 -13.09
C VAL A 163 2.64 5.11 -13.40
N ARG A 164 3.07 6.35 -13.04
CA ARG A 164 4.47 6.75 -13.20
C ARG A 164 5.40 5.88 -12.36
N GLY A 165 5.08 5.66 -11.08
CA GLY A 165 5.85 4.80 -10.20
C GLY A 165 5.91 3.35 -10.68
N GLN A 166 4.83 2.80 -11.22
CA GLN A 166 4.82 1.46 -11.81
C GLN A 166 5.66 1.39 -13.10
N ALA A 167 5.61 2.42 -13.94
CA ALA A 167 6.44 2.50 -15.13
C ALA A 167 7.94 2.54 -14.78
N ASP A 168 8.32 3.30 -13.75
CA ASP A 168 9.70 3.35 -13.25
C ASP A 168 10.11 1.98 -12.70
N ASP A 169 9.26 1.29 -11.95
CA ASP A 169 9.56 -0.03 -11.38
C ASP A 169 9.84 -1.06 -12.49
N LEU A 170 9.00 -1.10 -13.52
CA LEU A 170 9.23 -1.95 -14.70
C LEU A 170 10.52 -1.59 -15.45
N LEU A 171 10.79 -0.29 -15.61
CA LEU A 171 12.00 0.19 -16.28
C LEU A 171 13.27 -0.17 -15.48
N PHE A 172 13.22 -0.08 -14.16
CA PHE A 172 14.34 -0.40 -13.27
C PHE A 172 14.80 -1.86 -13.41
N ALA A 173 13.87 -2.78 -13.67
CA ALA A 173 14.20 -4.19 -13.92
C ALA A 173 15.05 -4.40 -15.19
N THR A 174 15.04 -3.44 -16.12
CA THR A 174 15.83 -3.51 -17.37
C THR A 174 17.20 -2.84 -17.26
N ARG A 175 17.45 -2.07 -16.20
CA ARG A 175 18.69 -1.30 -16.02
C ARG A 175 19.82 -2.16 -15.43
N PRO A 176 21.09 -1.87 -15.76
CA PRO A 176 22.21 -2.62 -15.22
C PRO A 176 22.38 -2.35 -13.71
N PRO A 177 22.83 -3.34 -12.92
CA PRO A 177 23.07 -3.17 -11.49
C PRO A 177 24.27 -2.27 -11.17
N ALA A 178 25.13 -1.97 -12.14
CA ALA A 178 26.33 -1.17 -11.99
C ALA A 178 26.56 -0.24 -13.18
N GLY A 179 27.42 0.77 -13.00
CA GLY A 179 27.73 1.76 -14.05
C GLY A 179 26.86 3.02 -13.96
N PRO A 180 27.00 3.93 -14.93
CA PRO A 180 26.33 5.25 -14.91
C PRO A 180 24.81 5.14 -15.10
N GLU A 181 24.31 4.08 -15.70
CA GLU A 181 22.88 3.85 -15.95
C GLU A 181 22.18 3.06 -14.83
N ARG A 182 22.90 2.74 -13.74
CA ARG A 182 22.29 2.06 -12.59
C ARG A 182 21.19 2.90 -11.98
N VAL A 183 20.21 2.26 -11.35
CA VAL A 183 19.18 2.94 -10.54
C VAL A 183 19.83 3.61 -9.34
N THR A 184 19.46 4.85 -9.08
CA THR A 184 19.92 5.59 -7.89
C THR A 184 18.93 5.47 -6.73
N PRO A 185 19.39 5.65 -5.48
CA PRO A 185 18.48 5.69 -4.32
C PRO A 185 17.42 6.79 -4.42
N GLU A 186 17.70 7.89 -5.12
CA GLU A 186 16.78 9.00 -5.37
C GLU A 186 15.65 8.60 -6.32
N GLU A 187 15.99 7.96 -7.45
CA GLU A 187 15.03 7.42 -8.41
C GLU A 187 14.15 6.36 -7.74
N TYR A 188 14.76 5.47 -6.96
CA TYR A 188 14.02 4.46 -6.20
C TYR A 188 12.98 5.10 -5.26
N ARG A 189 13.37 6.14 -4.49
CA ARG A 189 12.43 6.82 -3.58
C ARG A 189 11.28 7.48 -4.32
N ALA A 190 11.54 8.10 -5.48
CA ALA A 190 10.49 8.69 -6.33
C ALA A 190 9.54 7.61 -6.84
N MET A 191 10.06 6.47 -7.29
CA MET A 191 9.27 5.29 -7.69
C MET A 191 8.41 4.78 -6.52
N ALA A 192 8.98 4.57 -5.33
CA ALA A 192 8.26 4.07 -4.16
C ALA A 192 7.18 5.05 -3.68
N GLU A 193 7.45 6.37 -3.77
CA GLU A 193 6.44 7.40 -3.49
C GLU A 193 5.30 7.34 -4.49
N GLY A 194 5.58 7.21 -5.79
CA GLY A 194 4.55 7.08 -6.82
C GLY A 194 3.77 5.78 -6.68
N LYS A 195 4.45 4.63 -6.73
CA LYS A 195 3.82 3.30 -6.73
C LYS A 195 3.01 3.00 -5.47
N THR A 196 3.56 3.33 -4.29
CA THR A 196 2.97 2.98 -2.99
C THR A 196 2.47 4.18 -2.21
N GLY A 197 3.25 5.26 -2.15
CA GLY A 197 2.94 6.45 -1.36
C GLY A 197 1.73 7.21 -1.89
N ALA A 198 1.58 7.33 -3.20
CA ALA A 198 0.50 8.09 -3.81
C ALA A 198 -0.89 7.59 -3.39
N LEU A 199 -1.11 6.27 -3.41
CA LEU A 199 -2.43 5.72 -3.06
C LEU A 199 -2.69 5.77 -1.54
N LEU A 200 -1.68 5.62 -0.69
CA LEU A 200 -1.84 5.77 0.78
C LEU A 200 -2.10 7.23 1.16
N GLY A 201 -1.39 8.17 0.53
CA GLY A 201 -1.65 9.60 0.70
C GLY A 201 -3.04 10.00 0.22
N CYS A 202 -3.42 9.52 -0.96
CA CYS A 202 -4.75 9.73 -1.54
C CYS A 202 -5.87 9.19 -0.63
N ALA A 203 -5.69 8.02 -0.02
CA ALA A 203 -6.68 7.41 0.85
C ALA A 203 -7.08 8.34 2.01
N VAL A 204 -6.09 8.80 2.78
CA VAL A 204 -6.35 9.67 3.93
C VAL A 204 -6.80 11.07 3.51
N ALA A 205 -6.28 11.60 2.39
CA ALA A 205 -6.67 12.90 1.85
C ALA A 205 -8.11 12.92 1.33
N LEU A 206 -8.54 11.88 0.60
CA LEU A 206 -9.91 11.73 0.14
C LEU A 206 -10.89 11.64 1.31
N GLY A 207 -10.56 10.84 2.33
CA GLY A 207 -11.37 10.77 3.55
C GLY A 207 -11.53 12.14 4.19
N ALA A 208 -10.45 12.88 4.37
CA ALA A 208 -10.48 14.23 4.95
C ALA A 208 -11.27 15.21 4.08
N ALA A 209 -11.09 15.18 2.76
CA ALA A 209 -11.82 16.03 1.83
C ALA A 209 -13.34 15.79 1.89
N LEU A 210 -13.77 14.51 1.87
CA LEU A 210 -15.15 14.13 2.00
C LEU A 210 -15.72 14.41 3.42
N GLY A 211 -14.85 14.43 4.44
CA GLY A 211 -15.15 14.88 5.79
C GLY A 211 -15.26 16.41 5.95
N GLY A 212 -15.01 17.18 4.87
CA GLY A 212 -15.11 18.63 4.89
C GLY A 212 -13.89 19.36 5.45
N ALA A 213 -12.73 18.72 5.51
CA ALA A 213 -11.49 19.35 5.98
C ALA A 213 -11.07 20.53 5.09
N PRO A 214 -10.46 21.57 5.65
CA PRO A 214 -9.81 22.63 4.89
C PRO A 214 -8.67 22.04 4.01
N GLU A 215 -8.40 22.67 2.87
CA GLU A 215 -7.41 22.23 1.88
C GLU A 215 -6.01 22.01 2.49
N GLY A 216 -5.60 22.87 3.42
CA GLY A 216 -4.33 22.74 4.15
C GLY A 216 -4.24 21.45 4.99
N VAL A 217 -5.36 21.00 5.59
CA VAL A 217 -5.44 19.74 6.35
C VAL A 217 -5.42 18.56 5.40
N VAL A 218 -6.18 18.61 4.30
CA VAL A 218 -6.17 17.59 3.25
C VAL A 218 -4.76 17.37 2.74
N GLY A 219 -4.04 18.45 2.36
CA GLY A 219 -2.66 18.37 1.88
C GLY A 219 -1.67 17.88 2.94
N ALA A 220 -1.89 18.20 4.22
CA ALA A 220 -1.04 17.69 5.30
C ALA A 220 -1.20 16.18 5.47
N LEU A 221 -2.44 15.69 5.46
CA LEU A 221 -2.74 14.26 5.55
C LEU A 221 -2.23 13.50 4.32
N GLU A 222 -2.37 14.07 3.12
CA GLU A 222 -1.79 13.48 1.90
C GLU A 222 -0.28 13.29 2.03
N ARG A 223 0.44 14.34 2.43
CA ARG A 223 1.91 14.26 2.62
C ARG A 223 2.28 13.21 3.67
N ALA A 224 1.59 13.15 4.80
CA ALA A 224 1.83 12.14 5.82
C ALA A 224 1.61 10.72 5.29
N GLY A 225 0.54 10.50 4.53
CA GLY A 225 0.24 9.22 3.91
C GLY A 225 1.26 8.81 2.83
N ARG A 226 1.77 9.76 2.03
CA ARG A 226 2.85 9.52 1.06
C ARG A 226 4.14 9.09 1.77
N GLN A 227 4.54 9.78 2.83
CA GLN A 227 5.70 9.41 3.65
C GLN A 227 5.55 8.01 4.25
N LEU A 228 4.36 7.70 4.77
CA LEU A 228 4.05 6.36 5.27
C LEU A 228 4.20 5.30 4.18
N GLY A 229 3.77 5.58 2.96
CA GLY A 229 3.88 4.66 1.83
C GLY A 229 5.32 4.35 1.44
N VAL A 230 6.20 5.35 1.45
CA VAL A 230 7.64 5.15 1.22
C VAL A 230 8.25 4.30 2.35
N ALA A 231 7.94 4.63 3.62
CA ALA A 231 8.40 3.82 4.75
C ALA A 231 7.94 2.37 4.66
N PHE A 232 6.68 2.16 4.29
CA PHE A 232 6.08 0.84 4.10
C PHE A 232 6.81 0.05 3.01
N GLN A 233 7.10 0.66 1.85
CA GLN A 233 7.82 0.00 0.75
C GLN A 233 9.24 -0.38 1.16
N LEU A 234 9.96 0.49 1.87
CA LEU A 234 11.31 0.19 2.36
C LEU A 234 11.33 -0.99 3.33
N VAL A 235 10.31 -1.13 4.17
CA VAL A 235 10.16 -2.29 5.06
C VAL A 235 9.79 -3.55 4.27
N ASP A 236 8.88 -3.45 3.29
CA ASP A 236 8.53 -4.59 2.43
C ASP A 236 9.76 -5.08 1.64
N ASP A 237 10.64 -4.21 1.17
CA ASP A 237 11.92 -4.58 0.51
C ASP A 237 12.86 -5.36 1.44
N VAL A 238 12.93 -4.95 2.71
CA VAL A 238 13.72 -5.70 3.70
C VAL A 238 13.10 -7.07 3.93
N LEU A 239 11.76 -7.15 4.04
CA LEU A 239 11.04 -8.41 4.18
C LEU A 239 11.16 -9.30 2.95
N GLY A 240 11.23 -8.75 1.72
CA GLY A 240 11.44 -9.48 0.48
C GLY A 240 12.78 -10.22 0.41
N ILE A 241 13.78 -9.73 1.18
CA ILE A 241 15.12 -10.35 1.25
C ILE A 241 15.27 -11.25 2.49
N TRP A 242 14.86 -10.77 3.68
CA TRP A 242 15.13 -11.45 4.97
C TRP A 242 13.88 -11.88 5.74
N GLY A 243 12.69 -11.63 5.20
CA GLY A 243 11.46 -11.93 5.91
C GLY A 243 11.24 -13.43 6.14
N ASP A 244 10.68 -13.78 7.31
CA ASP A 244 10.29 -15.15 7.61
C ASP A 244 9.16 -15.60 6.65
N PRO A 245 9.34 -16.70 5.91
CA PRO A 245 8.29 -17.25 5.03
C PRO A 245 6.97 -17.56 5.75
N ALA A 246 7.03 -17.90 7.04
CA ALA A 246 5.82 -18.14 7.84
C ALA A 246 4.98 -16.86 8.01
N VAL A 247 5.63 -15.69 8.07
CA VAL A 247 5.00 -14.38 8.25
C VAL A 247 4.66 -13.75 6.89
N THR A 248 5.61 -13.75 5.95
CA THR A 248 5.48 -13.08 4.64
C THR A 248 4.65 -13.87 3.65
N GLY A 249 4.60 -15.20 3.79
CA GLY A 249 3.97 -16.11 2.84
C GLY A 249 4.76 -16.30 1.53
N LYS A 250 5.95 -15.69 1.41
CA LYS A 250 6.88 -15.82 0.27
C LYS A 250 8.22 -16.40 0.75
N PRO A 251 8.96 -17.14 -0.10
CA PRO A 251 10.30 -17.60 0.24
C PRO A 251 11.24 -16.43 0.52
N ALA A 252 12.07 -16.52 1.55
CA ALA A 252 13.12 -15.52 1.81
C ALA A 252 14.02 -15.35 0.58
N GLY A 253 14.47 -14.11 0.30
CA GLY A 253 15.29 -13.80 -0.88
C GLY A 253 14.51 -13.80 -2.20
N GLY A 254 13.19 -13.73 -2.17
CA GLY A 254 12.34 -13.68 -3.38
C GLY A 254 12.75 -12.55 -4.32
N ASP A 255 12.88 -11.34 -3.80
CA ASP A 255 13.24 -10.15 -4.58
C ASP A 255 14.62 -10.28 -5.25
N LEU A 256 15.57 -10.97 -4.61
CA LEU A 256 16.89 -11.22 -5.19
C LEU A 256 16.84 -12.24 -6.33
N ARG A 257 15.99 -13.28 -6.21
CA ARG A 257 15.77 -14.26 -7.28
C ARG A 257 15.10 -13.63 -8.49
N GLU A 258 14.19 -12.68 -8.25
CA GLU A 258 13.50 -11.88 -9.26
C GLU A 258 14.36 -10.72 -9.79
N ARG A 259 15.59 -10.53 -9.25
CA ARG A 259 16.53 -9.47 -9.61
C ARG A 259 15.97 -8.06 -9.40
N LYS A 260 15.08 -7.88 -8.42
CA LYS A 260 14.53 -6.56 -8.09
C LYS A 260 15.60 -5.66 -7.49
N MET A 261 15.67 -4.43 -8.01
CA MET A 261 16.61 -3.41 -7.54
C MET A 261 16.00 -2.65 -6.35
N THR A 262 15.81 -3.39 -5.24
CA THR A 262 15.24 -2.85 -3.99
C THR A 262 16.21 -1.91 -3.27
N TYR A 263 15.70 -1.09 -2.35
CA TYR A 263 16.54 -0.11 -1.66
C TYR A 263 17.74 -0.72 -0.92
N PRO A 264 17.64 -1.86 -0.20
CA PRO A 264 18.79 -2.53 0.40
C PRO A 264 19.88 -2.86 -0.60
N VAL A 265 19.52 -3.34 -1.80
CA VAL A 265 20.44 -3.65 -2.90
C VAL A 265 21.16 -2.39 -3.35
N LEU A 266 20.41 -1.31 -3.63
CA LEU A 266 20.96 -0.04 -4.10
C LEU A 266 21.93 0.60 -3.09
N ALA A 267 21.56 0.56 -1.82
CA ALA A 267 22.41 1.05 -0.74
C ALA A 267 23.71 0.25 -0.63
N ALA A 268 23.63 -1.09 -0.73
CA ALA A 268 24.80 -1.96 -0.70
C ALA A 268 25.72 -1.72 -1.88
N LEU A 269 25.20 -1.53 -3.10
CA LEU A 269 25.97 -1.25 -4.32
C LEU A 269 26.80 0.04 -4.23
N SER A 270 26.48 0.92 -3.32
CA SER A 270 27.25 2.15 -3.05
C SER A 270 28.43 1.91 -2.09
N SER A 271 28.54 0.71 -1.50
CA SER A 271 29.58 0.33 -0.55
C SER A 271 30.73 -0.41 -1.25
N PRO A 272 32.01 -0.10 -0.94
CA PRO A 272 33.14 -0.85 -1.46
C PRO A 272 33.17 -2.33 -0.98
N VAL A 273 32.44 -2.66 0.09
CA VAL A 273 32.30 -4.04 0.61
C VAL A 273 31.55 -4.92 -0.40
N ALA A 274 30.61 -4.34 -1.15
CA ALA A 274 29.73 -5.07 -2.07
C ALA A 274 30.28 -5.19 -3.51
N ARG A 275 31.60 -5.11 -3.75
CA ARG A 275 32.17 -5.15 -5.11
C ARG A 275 31.75 -6.36 -5.94
N GLY A 276 31.52 -7.51 -5.33
CA GLY A 276 31.05 -8.74 -6.00
C GLY A 276 29.53 -8.85 -6.14
N LEU A 277 28.76 -7.91 -5.61
CA LEU A 277 27.28 -7.97 -5.60
C LEU A 277 26.68 -8.00 -7.02
N PRO A 278 27.12 -7.18 -8.00
CA PRO A 278 26.54 -7.21 -9.35
C PRO A 278 26.58 -8.60 -10.00
N GLU A 279 27.65 -9.39 -9.75
CA GLU A 279 27.78 -10.75 -10.28
C GLU A 279 26.82 -11.73 -9.59
N LEU A 280 26.55 -11.53 -8.29
CA LEU A 280 25.61 -12.35 -7.53
C LEU A 280 24.17 -12.09 -7.93
N LEU A 281 23.77 -10.82 -8.17
CA LEU A 281 22.44 -10.44 -8.62
C LEU A 281 22.04 -11.07 -9.96
N GLY A 282 23.02 -11.48 -10.78
CA GLY A 282 22.79 -12.23 -12.01
C GLY A 282 22.44 -13.71 -11.80
N ARG A 283 22.52 -14.24 -10.56
CA ARG A 283 22.47 -15.67 -10.24
C ARG A 283 21.42 -15.96 -9.17
N PRO A 284 20.16 -16.25 -9.54
CA PRO A 284 19.07 -16.52 -8.59
C PRO A 284 19.38 -17.63 -7.56
N GLU A 285 20.18 -18.62 -7.95
CA GLU A 285 20.64 -19.72 -7.07
C GLU A 285 21.58 -19.26 -5.97
N ARG A 286 22.16 -18.06 -6.09
CA ARG A 286 23.07 -17.45 -5.09
C ARG A 286 22.40 -16.33 -4.29
N ALA A 287 21.11 -16.30 -4.20
CA ALA A 287 20.35 -15.26 -3.49
C ALA A 287 20.76 -15.14 -2.01
N GLU A 288 21.07 -16.25 -1.34
CA GLU A 288 21.51 -16.23 0.07
C GLU A 288 22.88 -15.56 0.24
N GLU A 289 23.82 -15.81 -0.68
CA GLU A 289 25.12 -15.15 -0.67
C GLU A 289 24.98 -13.65 -0.97
N ALA A 290 24.10 -13.28 -1.90
CA ALA A 290 23.78 -11.90 -2.19
C ALA A 290 23.17 -11.21 -0.96
N ALA A 291 22.23 -11.84 -0.26
CA ALA A 291 21.61 -11.31 0.96
C ALA A 291 22.66 -11.08 2.06
N ALA A 292 23.56 -12.04 2.29
CA ALA A 292 24.65 -11.91 3.26
C ALA A 292 25.61 -10.74 2.92
N LEU A 293 25.93 -10.56 1.63
CA LEU A 293 26.80 -9.49 1.18
C LEU A 293 26.10 -8.11 1.29
N ILE A 294 24.80 -8.03 0.99
CA ILE A 294 23.99 -6.80 1.17
C ILE A 294 23.94 -6.41 2.64
N GLU A 295 23.76 -7.37 3.55
CA GLU A 295 23.78 -7.13 4.98
C GLU A 295 25.15 -6.64 5.46
N ALA A 296 26.24 -7.32 5.08
CA ALA A 296 27.62 -6.92 5.40
C ALA A 296 27.98 -5.53 4.86
N ALA A 297 27.41 -5.14 3.72
CA ALA A 297 27.58 -3.82 3.13
C ALA A 297 26.69 -2.73 3.76
N GLY A 298 25.84 -3.08 4.73
CA GLY A 298 24.96 -2.15 5.45
C GLY A 298 23.66 -1.84 4.75
N GLY A 299 23.28 -2.57 3.69
CA GLY A 299 22.07 -2.30 2.91
C GLY A 299 20.78 -2.39 3.71
N ARG A 300 20.63 -3.43 4.56
CA ARG A 300 19.50 -3.58 5.48
C ARG A 300 19.40 -2.41 6.46
N THR A 301 20.51 -2.06 7.11
CA THR A 301 20.57 -0.94 8.08
C THR A 301 20.20 0.39 7.41
N ALA A 302 20.68 0.63 6.18
CA ALA A 302 20.36 1.84 5.41
C ALA A 302 18.87 1.93 5.08
N ALA A 303 18.24 0.83 4.64
CA ALA A 303 16.81 0.78 4.32
C ALA A 303 15.95 1.08 5.57
N LEU A 304 16.26 0.42 6.70
CA LEU A 304 15.54 0.65 7.95
C LEU A 304 15.74 2.09 8.49
N ALA A 305 16.93 2.67 8.32
CA ALA A 305 17.17 4.06 8.68
C ALA A 305 16.33 5.03 7.83
N GLN A 306 16.20 4.78 6.53
CA GLN A 306 15.31 5.56 5.66
C GLN A 306 13.84 5.38 6.04
N ALA A 307 13.39 4.15 6.28
CA ALA A 307 12.01 3.90 6.72
C ALA A 307 11.68 4.70 7.98
N ARG A 308 12.58 4.72 8.98
CA ARG A 308 12.41 5.53 10.19
C ARG A 308 12.31 7.03 9.89
N ARG A 309 13.16 7.59 9.00
CA ARG A 309 13.10 9.01 8.61
C ARG A 309 11.76 9.38 8.01
N HIS A 310 11.23 8.56 7.10
CA HIS A 310 9.92 8.79 6.49
C HIS A 310 8.79 8.67 7.50
N THR A 311 8.88 7.73 8.44
CA THR A 311 7.93 7.57 9.55
C THR A 311 7.92 8.80 10.45
N GLU A 312 9.09 9.32 10.82
CA GLU A 312 9.22 10.53 11.64
C GLU A 312 8.69 11.76 10.92
N ALA A 313 8.95 11.90 9.60
CA ALA A 313 8.39 12.98 8.80
C ALA A 313 6.85 12.93 8.76
N ALA A 314 6.27 11.74 8.60
CA ALA A 314 4.81 11.54 8.67
C ALA A 314 4.26 11.94 10.05
N ARG A 315 4.90 11.49 11.15
CA ARG A 315 4.53 11.87 12.52
C ARG A 315 4.58 13.37 12.75
N GLY A 316 5.65 14.01 12.31
CA GLY A 316 5.82 15.48 12.42
C GLY A 316 4.71 16.24 11.68
N THR A 317 4.34 15.77 10.49
CA THR A 317 3.25 16.36 9.70
C THR A 317 1.89 16.20 10.41
N LEU A 318 1.59 15.01 10.94
CA LEU A 318 0.35 14.77 11.69
C LEU A 318 0.28 15.57 13.01
N ALA A 319 1.42 15.80 13.66
CA ALA A 319 1.47 16.55 14.92
C ALA A 319 1.19 18.06 14.73
N GLN A 320 1.48 18.60 13.53
CA GLN A 320 1.29 20.01 13.22
C GLN A 320 -0.11 20.30 12.64
N ALA A 321 -0.82 19.30 12.17
CA ALA A 321 -2.16 19.48 11.58
C ALA A 321 -3.23 19.55 12.68
N PRO A 322 -4.23 20.45 12.55
CA PRO A 322 -5.34 20.58 13.51
C PRO A 322 -6.36 19.44 13.30
N LEU A 323 -6.05 18.27 13.79
CA LEU A 323 -6.84 17.05 13.63
C LEU A 323 -7.67 16.76 14.89
N ALA A 324 -8.82 16.09 14.72
CA ALA A 324 -9.59 15.56 15.83
C ALA A 324 -8.75 14.59 16.69
N PRO A 325 -8.65 14.79 18.02
CA PRO A 325 -7.64 14.12 18.85
C PRO A 325 -7.67 12.59 18.81
N ARG A 326 -8.86 11.99 18.78
CA ARG A 326 -9.03 10.54 18.72
C ARG A 326 -8.48 9.98 17.42
N ALA A 327 -8.93 10.48 16.28
CA ALA A 327 -8.50 10.02 14.97
C ALA A 327 -7.00 10.28 14.73
N ALA A 328 -6.48 11.41 15.21
CA ALA A 328 -5.04 11.69 15.19
C ALA A 328 -4.24 10.65 15.99
N GLY A 329 -4.77 10.19 17.12
CA GLY A 329 -4.20 9.09 17.91
C GLY A 329 -4.20 7.76 17.14
N GLU A 330 -5.34 7.39 16.57
CA GLU A 330 -5.50 6.15 15.81
C GLU A 330 -4.63 6.15 14.53
N LEU A 331 -4.53 7.29 13.83
CA LEU A 331 -3.61 7.45 12.69
C LEU A 331 -2.14 7.24 13.08
N ARG A 332 -1.70 7.80 14.22
CA ARG A 332 -0.34 7.59 14.75
C ARG A 332 -0.10 6.12 15.08
N THR A 333 -1.04 5.49 15.78
CA THR A 333 -0.95 4.06 16.12
C THR A 333 -0.84 3.18 14.86
N LEU A 334 -1.63 3.48 13.82
CA LEU A 334 -1.57 2.75 12.54
C LEU A 334 -0.23 2.99 11.82
N LEU A 335 0.28 4.24 11.82
CA LEU A 335 1.56 4.60 11.25
C LEU A 335 2.70 3.81 11.93
N ASP A 336 2.70 3.77 13.25
CA ASP A 336 3.70 3.06 14.05
C ASP A 336 3.71 1.56 13.78
N HIS A 337 2.51 0.97 13.65
CA HIS A 337 2.37 -0.43 13.31
C HIS A 337 2.88 -0.77 11.90
N LEU A 338 2.61 0.09 10.92
CA LEU A 338 3.02 -0.16 9.54
C LEU A 338 4.53 0.00 9.34
N ALA A 339 5.14 0.94 10.07
CA ALA A 339 6.57 1.19 10.05
C ALA A 339 7.36 0.22 10.96
N GLY A 340 6.72 -0.31 12.01
CA GLY A 340 7.32 -1.20 13.00
C GLY A 340 7.07 -2.69 12.76
N ARG A 341 6.73 -3.11 11.54
CA ARG A 341 6.66 -4.53 11.20
C ARG A 341 7.99 -5.18 11.47
N GLU A 342 8.02 -5.99 12.52
CA GLU A 342 9.22 -6.70 12.94
C GLU A 342 9.63 -7.73 11.88
N LEU A 343 10.92 -7.74 11.63
CA LEU A 343 11.70 -8.67 10.83
C LEU A 343 11.99 -9.93 11.62
#